data_51c5c989c0fbb94f6506c341bfbe89c6
#
_entry.id   51c5c989c0fbb94f6506c341bfbe89c6
#
_cell.length_a   1.000
_cell.length_b   1.000
_cell.length_c   1.000
_cell.angle_alpha   90.00
_cell.angle_beta   90.00
_cell.angle_gamma   90.00
#
_symmetry.space_group_name_H-M   'P 1'
#
loop_
_entity.id
_entity.type
_entity.pdbx_description
1 polymer ?
#
loop_
_entity_poly.entity_id
_entity_poly.type
_entity_poly.pdbx_seq_one_letter_code
_entity_poly.pdbx_strand_id
1 'polypeptide(L)'
;MIDSGKTKHYAPINDVYVYFRYNDNESVMVILNNKSEKQTLQLDRFEESIKGYNSGKEIISEQTLPMNTNGEITIEGKSSMIIELKK
;
A
#
# COMPACT_ATOMS: atom_id res chain seq x y z
N MET A 1 -7.06 -6.65 -11.49
CA MET A 1 -5.81 -5.85 -11.49
C MET A 1 -5.90 -4.76 -12.54
N ILE A 2 -5.20 -3.66 -12.34
CA ILE A 2 -5.26 -2.50 -13.23
C ILE A 2 -4.34 -2.72 -14.43
N ASP A 3 -4.92 -2.75 -15.64
CA ASP A 3 -4.15 -3.01 -16.85
C ASP A 3 -3.60 -1.75 -17.53
N SER A 4 -4.28 -0.64 -17.40
CA SER A 4 -3.92 0.60 -18.09
C SER A 4 -3.89 1.80 -17.15
N GLY A 5 -3.60 1.54 -15.89
CA GLY A 5 -3.54 2.59 -14.89
C GLY A 5 -2.25 3.38 -14.91
N LYS A 6 -2.21 4.40 -14.08
CA LYS A 6 -1.02 5.20 -13.83
C LYS A 6 -0.29 4.64 -12.61
N THR A 7 0.97 5.01 -12.48
CA THR A 7 1.78 4.59 -11.34
C THR A 7 2.29 5.82 -10.60
N LYS A 8 2.13 5.81 -9.28
CA LYS A 8 2.70 6.84 -8.42
C LYS A 8 3.69 6.19 -7.47
N HIS A 9 4.95 6.57 -7.57
CA HIS A 9 6.02 6.06 -6.73
C HIS A 9 6.28 6.98 -5.56
N TYR A 10 6.61 6.40 -4.41
CA TYR A 10 7.07 7.15 -3.25
C TYR A 10 8.54 6.83 -3.03
N ALA A 11 9.30 7.82 -2.56
CA ALA A 11 10.72 7.61 -2.27
C ALA A 11 10.86 6.54 -1.19
N PRO A 12 11.79 5.57 -1.36
CA PRO A 12 11.95 4.51 -0.37
C PRO A 12 12.49 5.05 0.94
N ILE A 13 12.03 4.47 2.04
CA ILE A 13 12.52 4.78 3.39
C ILE A 13 12.87 3.45 4.03
N ASN A 14 14.08 3.34 4.60
CA ASN A 14 14.56 2.13 5.25
C ASN A 14 14.44 0.88 4.36
N ASP A 15 14.74 1.04 3.08
CA ASP A 15 14.64 -0.03 2.08
C ASP A 15 13.24 -0.58 1.89
N VAL A 16 12.22 0.20 2.24
CA VAL A 16 10.83 -0.14 1.96
C VAL A 16 10.34 0.71 0.79
N TYR A 17 9.89 0.04 -0.24
CA TYR A 17 9.43 0.67 -1.46
C TYR A 17 7.92 0.60 -1.51
N VAL A 18 7.28 1.74 -1.84
CA VAL A 18 5.82 1.80 -1.95
C VAL A 18 5.47 2.49 -3.25
N TYR A 19 4.55 1.89 -4.00
CA TYR A 19 3.97 2.56 -5.14
C TYR A 19 2.50 2.17 -5.28
N PHE A 20 1.77 3.01 -6.00
CA PHE A 20 0.35 2.81 -6.27
C PHE A 20 0.14 2.71 -7.76
N ARG A 21 -0.67 1.75 -8.16
CA ARG A 21 -1.19 1.69 -9.52
C ARG A 21 -2.67 2.02 -9.45
N TYR A 22 -3.11 2.96 -10.26
CA TYR A 22 -4.48 3.46 -10.14
C TYR A 22 -5.05 3.89 -11.48
N ASN A 23 -6.37 3.89 -11.55
CA ASN A 23 -7.13 4.50 -12.64
C ASN A 23 -8.33 5.21 -12.02
N ASP A 24 -9.31 5.61 -12.85
CA ASP A 24 -10.46 6.37 -12.36
C ASP A 24 -11.32 5.59 -11.36
N ASN A 25 -11.25 4.26 -11.38
CA ASN A 25 -12.14 3.40 -10.60
C ASN A 25 -11.45 2.58 -9.52
N GLU A 26 -10.16 2.37 -9.63
CA GLU A 26 -9.44 1.42 -8.79
C GLU A 26 -8.07 1.95 -8.38
N SER A 27 -7.59 1.48 -7.23
CA SER A 27 -6.23 1.76 -6.81
C SER A 27 -5.68 0.54 -6.08
N VAL A 28 -4.42 0.22 -6.36
CA VAL A 28 -3.71 -0.89 -5.74
C VAL A 28 -2.41 -0.37 -5.16
N MET A 29 -2.19 -0.66 -3.87
CA MET A 29 -0.96 -0.26 -3.18
C MET A 29 -0.01 -1.45 -3.14
N VAL A 30 1.22 -1.25 -3.59
CA VAL A 30 2.25 -2.30 -3.57
C VAL A 30 3.36 -1.87 -2.63
N ILE A 31 3.70 -2.75 -1.69
CA ILE A 31 4.73 -2.51 -0.69
C ILE A 31 5.78 -3.61 -0.80
N LEU A 32 7.04 -3.21 -0.89
CA LEU A 32 8.17 -4.14 -0.94
C LEU A 32 9.11 -3.81 0.21
N ASN A 33 9.28 -4.74 1.15
CA ASN A 33 10.23 -4.57 2.24
C ASN A 33 11.51 -5.36 1.92
N ASN A 34 12.56 -4.64 1.60
CA ASN A 34 13.83 -5.23 1.22
C ASN A 34 14.75 -5.47 2.43
N LYS A 35 14.36 -5.05 3.62
CA LYS A 35 15.10 -5.33 4.84
C LYS A 35 14.74 -6.69 5.38
N SER A 36 15.65 -7.28 6.17
CA SER A 36 15.39 -8.56 6.82
C SER A 36 14.51 -8.41 8.05
N GLU A 37 14.25 -7.18 8.48
CA GLU A 37 13.45 -6.88 9.65
C GLU A 37 12.06 -6.38 9.27
N LYS A 38 11.11 -6.61 10.16
CA LYS A 38 9.75 -6.07 10.06
C LYS A 38 9.81 -4.54 10.05
N GLN A 39 8.99 -3.92 9.22
CA GLN A 39 8.89 -2.47 9.13
C GLN A 39 7.45 -2.02 9.29
N THR A 40 7.26 -0.85 9.90
CA THR A 40 5.93 -0.27 10.06
C THR A 40 5.87 1.02 9.26
N LEU A 41 4.81 1.14 8.45
CA LEU A 41 4.58 2.31 7.61
C LEU A 41 3.44 3.14 8.16
N GLN A 42 3.65 4.46 8.26
CA GLN A 42 2.60 5.38 8.66
C GLN A 42 1.79 5.76 7.42
N LEU A 43 0.49 5.58 7.47
CA LEU A 43 -0.38 5.81 6.31
C LEU A 43 -0.56 7.28 5.97
N ASP A 44 -0.32 8.19 6.92
CA ASP A 44 -0.41 9.61 6.64
C ASP A 44 0.56 10.07 5.54
N ARG A 45 1.66 9.37 5.37
CA ARG A 45 2.61 9.64 4.30
C ARG A 45 1.97 9.47 2.92
N PHE A 46 0.97 8.60 2.83
CA PHE A 46 0.34 8.23 1.57
C PHE A 46 -1.06 8.84 1.43
N GLU A 47 -1.39 9.86 2.21
CA GLU A 47 -2.70 10.47 2.25
C GLU A 47 -3.24 10.79 0.85
N GLU A 48 -2.41 11.37 0.01
CA GLU A 48 -2.79 11.76 -1.34
C GLU A 48 -3.31 10.58 -2.16
N SER A 49 -2.73 9.40 -1.96
CA SER A 49 -3.08 8.21 -2.73
C SER A 49 -4.17 7.35 -2.10
N ILE A 50 -4.39 7.48 -0.79
CA ILE A 50 -5.41 6.69 -0.10
C ILE A 50 -6.68 7.47 0.23
N LYS A 51 -6.69 8.75 -0.05
CA LYS A 51 -7.84 9.61 0.20
C LYS A 51 -9.07 9.10 -0.56
N GLY A 52 -10.19 8.99 0.13
CA GLY A 52 -11.42 8.50 -0.47
C GLY A 52 -11.61 7.00 -0.36
N TYR A 53 -10.62 6.28 0.14
CA TYR A 53 -10.71 4.85 0.37
C TYR A 53 -10.82 4.58 1.86
N ASN A 54 -11.66 3.63 2.25
CA ASN A 54 -11.90 3.30 3.65
C ASN A 54 -11.16 2.07 4.12
N SER A 55 -10.88 1.15 3.19
CA SER A 55 -10.22 -0.10 3.53
C SER A 55 -9.43 -0.60 2.34
N GLY A 56 -8.64 -1.63 2.58
CA GLY A 56 -7.91 -2.32 1.54
C GLY A 56 -7.90 -3.80 1.82
N LYS A 57 -7.87 -4.60 0.76
CA LYS A 57 -7.77 -6.05 0.89
C LYS A 57 -6.40 -6.49 0.42
N GLU A 58 -5.64 -7.11 1.32
CA GLU A 58 -4.35 -7.69 0.99
C GLU A 58 -4.62 -8.99 0.22
N ILE A 59 -4.17 -9.08 -1.03
CA ILE A 59 -4.62 -10.14 -1.93
C ILE A 59 -4.04 -11.53 -1.63
N ILE A 60 -2.90 -11.59 -0.95
CA ILE A 60 -2.28 -12.89 -0.63
C ILE A 60 -2.95 -13.52 0.57
N SER A 61 -3.10 -12.78 1.66
CA SER A 61 -3.70 -13.28 2.90
C SER A 61 -5.22 -13.08 2.94
N GLU A 62 -5.76 -12.29 2.02
CA GLU A 62 -7.16 -11.91 1.96
C GLU A 62 -7.65 -11.15 3.20
N GLN A 63 -6.73 -10.56 3.95
CA GLN A 63 -7.08 -9.73 5.09
C GLN A 63 -7.58 -8.36 4.65
N THR A 64 -8.58 -7.87 5.36
CA THR A 64 -9.06 -6.50 5.16
C THR A 64 -8.36 -5.59 6.16
N LEU A 65 -7.78 -4.50 5.67
CA LEU A 65 -7.02 -3.55 6.47
C LEU A 65 -7.70 -2.18 6.42
N PRO A 66 -7.79 -1.47 7.56
CA PRO A 66 -8.30 -0.10 7.52
C PRO A 66 -7.29 0.82 6.82
N MET A 67 -7.79 1.66 5.93
CA MET A 67 -6.94 2.59 5.17
C MET A 67 -7.29 4.03 5.54
N ASN A 68 -6.83 4.45 6.69
CA ASN A 68 -7.04 5.82 7.13
C ASN A 68 -5.70 6.47 7.46
N THR A 69 -5.65 7.80 7.39
CA THR A 69 -4.39 8.55 7.54
C THR A 69 -3.81 8.50 8.94
N ASN A 70 -4.57 8.03 9.91
CA ASN A 70 -4.06 7.85 11.28
C ASN A 70 -3.56 6.44 11.55
N GLY A 71 -3.69 5.55 10.56
CA GLY A 71 -3.31 4.16 10.72
C GLY A 71 -1.88 3.87 10.29
N GLU A 72 -1.54 2.60 10.45
CA GLU A 72 -0.22 2.13 10.03
C GLU A 72 -0.32 0.69 9.51
N ILE A 73 0.66 0.29 8.70
CA ILE A 73 0.75 -1.06 8.16
C ILE A 73 2.10 -1.62 8.53
N THR A 74 2.11 -2.84 9.07
CA THR A 74 3.35 -3.56 9.38
C THR A 74 3.59 -4.61 8.30
N ILE A 75 4.79 -4.62 7.75
CA ILE A 75 5.19 -5.60 6.75
C ILE A 75 6.41 -6.38 7.23
N GLU A 76 6.35 -7.70 7.08
CA GLU A 76 7.42 -8.58 7.50
C GLU A 76 8.69 -8.38 6.66
N GLY A 77 9.84 -8.80 7.21
CA GLY A 77 11.12 -8.67 6.50
C GLY A 77 11.15 -9.48 5.22
N LYS A 78 11.80 -8.93 4.21
CA LYS A 78 11.95 -9.58 2.90
C LYS A 78 10.62 -10.03 2.30
N SER A 79 9.56 -9.25 2.54
CA SER A 79 8.21 -9.57 2.08
C SER A 79 7.65 -8.48 1.19
N SER A 80 6.57 -8.81 0.51
CA SER A 80 5.82 -7.84 -0.27
C SER A 80 4.35 -7.94 0.08
N MET A 81 3.61 -6.85 -0.11
CA MET A 81 2.17 -6.81 0.07
C MET A 81 1.55 -6.12 -1.12
N ILE A 82 0.41 -6.63 -1.55
CA ILE A 82 -0.38 -6.00 -2.61
C ILE A 82 -1.77 -5.80 -2.03
N ILE A 83 -2.21 -4.55 -1.97
CA ILE A 83 -3.45 -4.18 -1.29
C ILE A 83 -4.39 -3.50 -2.29
N GLU A 84 -5.55 -4.11 -2.53
CA GLU A 84 -6.60 -3.49 -3.32
C GLU A 84 -7.38 -2.52 -2.43
N LEU A 85 -7.38 -1.25 -2.80
CA LEU A 85 -8.09 -0.24 -2.00
C LEU A 85 -9.58 -0.28 -2.29
N LYS A 86 -10.38 -0.14 -1.24
CA LYS A 86 -11.85 -0.19 -1.31
C LYS A 86 -12.47 1.08 -0.75
N LYS A 87 -13.51 1.54 -1.41
CA LYS A 87 -14.28 2.69 -0.93
C LYS A 87 -15.38 2.27 0.01
#